data_55a627f20bba81689f0c2f3715824b46
#
_entry.id   55a627f20bba81689f0c2f3715824b46
#
_cell.length_a   1.000
_cell.length_b   1.000
_cell.length_c   1.000
_cell.angle_alpha   90.00
_cell.angle_beta   90.00
_cell.angle_gamma   90.00
#
_symmetry.space_group_name_H-M   'P 1'
#
loop_
_entity.id
_entity.type
_entity.pdbx_description
1 polymer ?
#
loop_
_entity_poly.entity_id
_entity_poly.type
_entity_poly.pdbx_seq_one_letter_code
_entity_poly.pdbx_strand_id
1 'polypeptide(L)'
;MIFARPGDRLVPFEASAALAASIPHAQLVEFAPGPRNAFDIIDELAERAVEFVCGESGSPADERVVKTVMFTDIVGSTEKLSARGDAQWRNQLDAHDELVERVLSRYGGTRASHTGDGYFALLDGPTKAARCALELVPELATRGIPIRVGIHTGECERRGTEWSGLAVHTGARIGAMAGAGEILASRTVRDLSAGSGLVFESLGLHHLKGLPETIEVYRVRGR
;
A
#
# COMPACT_ATOMS: atom_id res chain seq x y z
N MET A 1 -17.65 -21.08 17.92
CA MET A 1 -17.89 -21.12 16.45
C MET A 1 -17.48 -22.47 15.90
N ILE A 2 -18.23 -23.03 14.96
CA ILE A 2 -17.96 -24.28 14.27
C ILE A 2 -17.96 -23.98 12.78
N PHE A 3 -16.89 -24.30 12.09
CA PHE A 3 -16.77 -24.13 10.66
C PHE A 3 -17.18 -25.42 9.94
N ALA A 4 -18.01 -25.31 8.92
CA ALA A 4 -18.46 -26.45 8.14
C ALA A 4 -18.43 -26.12 6.63
N ARG A 5 -18.11 -27.12 5.83
CA ARG A 5 -18.05 -27.00 4.38
C ARG A 5 -18.80 -28.16 3.72
N PRO A 6 -19.85 -27.91 2.93
CA PRO A 6 -20.50 -28.94 2.15
C PRO A 6 -19.51 -29.58 1.18
N GLY A 7 -19.52 -30.92 1.12
CA GLY A 7 -18.59 -31.69 0.28
C GLY A 7 -17.26 -32.07 0.94
N ASP A 8 -17.03 -31.70 2.21
CA ASP A 8 -15.93 -32.27 3.00
C ASP A 8 -16.19 -33.78 3.21
N ARG A 9 -15.27 -34.61 2.76
CA ARG A 9 -15.37 -36.08 2.85
C ARG A 9 -14.87 -36.64 4.19
N LEU A 10 -14.15 -35.85 4.97
CA LEU A 10 -13.61 -36.27 6.28
C LEU A 10 -14.51 -35.87 7.42
N VAL A 11 -15.11 -34.69 7.36
CA VAL A 11 -16.08 -34.20 8.33
C VAL A 11 -17.36 -33.80 7.59
N PRO A 12 -18.34 -34.69 7.48
CA PRO A 12 -19.61 -34.39 6.83
C PRO A 12 -20.27 -33.15 7.44
N PHE A 13 -20.87 -32.33 6.59
CA PHE A 13 -21.57 -31.10 7.02
C PHE A 13 -22.60 -31.37 8.13
N GLU A 14 -23.34 -32.47 8.02
CA GLU A 14 -24.35 -32.88 8.98
C GLU A 14 -23.78 -33.16 10.37
N ALA A 15 -22.55 -33.67 10.45
CA ALA A 15 -21.87 -33.88 11.73
C ALA A 15 -21.50 -32.56 12.41
N SER A 16 -21.02 -31.60 11.65
CA SER A 16 -20.73 -30.24 12.14
C SER A 16 -21.99 -29.51 12.57
N ALA A 17 -23.08 -29.66 11.81
CA ALA A 17 -24.38 -29.08 12.15
C ALA A 17 -24.98 -29.70 13.42
N ALA A 18 -24.90 -31.04 13.59
CA ALA A 18 -25.31 -31.73 14.79
C ALA A 18 -24.49 -31.31 16.02
N LEU A 19 -23.19 -31.14 15.86
CA LEU A 19 -22.31 -30.64 16.91
C LEU A 19 -22.69 -29.21 17.32
N ALA A 20 -22.94 -28.33 16.36
CA ALA A 20 -23.39 -26.97 16.63
C ALA A 20 -24.72 -26.92 17.39
N ALA A 21 -25.65 -27.78 17.03
CA ALA A 21 -26.94 -27.88 17.72
C ALA A 21 -26.82 -28.42 19.15
N SER A 22 -25.76 -29.17 19.48
CA SER A 22 -25.54 -29.74 20.81
C SER A 22 -24.85 -28.82 21.81
N ILE A 23 -24.18 -27.75 21.31
CA ILE A 23 -23.43 -26.82 22.16
C ILE A 23 -24.23 -25.53 22.33
N PRO A 24 -24.57 -25.12 23.57
CA PRO A 24 -25.25 -23.86 23.82
C PRO A 24 -24.46 -22.66 23.24
N HIS A 25 -25.17 -21.80 22.53
CA HIS A 25 -24.59 -20.60 21.90
C HIS A 25 -23.56 -20.87 20.81
N ALA A 26 -23.43 -22.09 20.30
CA ALA A 26 -22.57 -22.37 19.16
C ALA A 26 -23.08 -21.64 17.89
N GLN A 27 -22.16 -21.10 17.14
CA GLN A 27 -22.43 -20.55 15.82
C GLN A 27 -21.86 -21.48 14.76
N LEU A 28 -22.67 -21.88 13.80
CA LEU A 28 -22.27 -22.64 12.63
C LEU A 28 -21.98 -21.66 11.48
N VAL A 29 -20.78 -21.71 10.94
CA VAL A 29 -20.37 -20.91 9.77
C VAL A 29 -20.16 -21.87 8.61
N GLU A 30 -20.95 -21.70 7.57
CA GLU A 30 -20.90 -22.49 6.33
C GLU A 30 -20.04 -21.80 5.29
N PHE A 31 -19.06 -22.52 4.76
CA PHE A 31 -18.24 -22.08 3.64
C PHE A 31 -18.76 -22.62 2.30
N ALA A 32 -18.31 -22.03 1.20
CA ALA A 32 -18.64 -22.52 -0.14
C ALA A 32 -18.29 -24.00 -0.31
N PRO A 33 -19.14 -24.80 -0.99
CA PRO A 33 -18.89 -26.23 -1.20
C PRO A 33 -17.53 -26.52 -1.80
N GLY A 34 -16.85 -27.57 -1.30
CA GLY A 34 -15.54 -27.95 -1.81
C GLY A 34 -14.87 -29.03 -0.98
N PRO A 35 -13.73 -29.57 -1.47
CA PRO A 35 -12.94 -30.55 -0.74
C PRO A 35 -12.33 -29.92 0.52
N ARG A 36 -11.90 -30.77 1.46
CA ARG A 36 -11.17 -30.33 2.66
C ARG A 36 -9.78 -29.82 2.29
N ASN A 37 -9.74 -28.66 1.68
CA ASN A 37 -8.52 -27.91 1.44
C ASN A 37 -8.74 -26.51 2.02
N ALA A 38 -8.13 -26.26 3.18
CA ALA A 38 -8.34 -24.99 3.89
C ALA A 38 -7.56 -23.83 3.24
N PHE A 39 -6.66 -24.12 2.30
CA PHE A 39 -5.81 -23.09 1.70
C PHE A 39 -6.59 -22.10 0.83
N ASP A 40 -7.71 -22.52 0.25
CA ASP A 40 -8.57 -21.67 -0.58
C ASP A 40 -9.55 -20.78 0.22
N ILE A 41 -9.73 -21.07 1.51
CA ILE A 41 -10.62 -20.33 2.41
C ILE A 41 -9.91 -19.83 3.69
N ILE A 42 -8.55 -19.91 3.74
CA ILE A 42 -7.82 -19.62 4.98
C ILE A 42 -7.98 -18.17 5.42
N ASP A 43 -8.04 -17.24 4.48
CA ASP A 43 -8.22 -15.82 4.78
C ASP A 43 -9.62 -15.56 5.33
N GLU A 44 -10.66 -16.10 4.69
CA GLU A 44 -12.04 -16.00 5.15
C GLU A 44 -12.24 -16.69 6.51
N LEU A 45 -11.61 -17.84 6.73
CA LEU A 45 -11.65 -18.57 8.00
C LEU A 45 -10.99 -17.74 9.12
N ALA A 46 -9.83 -17.13 8.83
CA ALA A 46 -9.13 -16.29 9.79
C ALA A 46 -9.95 -15.04 10.14
N GLU A 47 -10.55 -14.38 9.17
CA GLU A 47 -11.42 -13.21 9.37
C GLU A 47 -12.61 -13.57 10.27
N ARG A 48 -13.31 -14.66 9.98
CA ARG A 48 -14.45 -15.14 10.80
C ARG A 48 -14.06 -15.53 12.21
N ALA A 49 -12.87 -16.14 12.38
CA ALA A 49 -12.36 -16.51 13.69
C ALA A 49 -12.04 -15.27 14.54
N VAL A 50 -11.38 -14.27 13.94
CA VAL A 50 -11.08 -12.99 14.61
C VAL A 50 -12.35 -12.26 15.00
N GLU A 51 -13.32 -12.16 14.09
CA GLU A 51 -14.64 -11.56 14.37
C GLU A 51 -15.33 -12.22 15.56
N PHE A 52 -15.30 -13.53 15.64
CA PHE A 52 -15.90 -14.26 16.75
C PHE A 52 -15.18 -14.05 18.09
N VAL A 53 -13.85 -14.03 18.08
CA VAL A 53 -13.06 -13.89 19.31
C VAL A 53 -13.07 -12.46 19.83
N CYS A 54 -13.00 -11.48 18.95
CA CYS A 54 -12.97 -10.06 19.32
C CYS A 54 -14.37 -9.48 19.61
N GLY A 55 -15.45 -10.21 19.27
CA GLY A 55 -16.82 -9.76 19.50
C GLY A 55 -17.27 -8.60 18.62
N GLU A 56 -16.50 -8.28 17.62
CA GLU A 56 -16.80 -7.21 16.66
C GLU A 56 -17.39 -7.81 15.38
N SER A 57 -18.70 -7.57 15.17
CA SER A 57 -19.26 -7.53 13.82
C SER A 57 -18.76 -6.25 13.13
N GLY A 58 -17.45 -6.08 13.13
CA GLY A 58 -16.76 -5.08 12.36
C GLY A 58 -16.49 -5.68 10.99
N SER A 59 -17.35 -5.37 10.02
CA SER A 59 -16.88 -5.36 8.64
C SER A 59 -15.49 -4.72 8.65
N PRO A 60 -14.46 -5.24 7.93
CA PRO A 60 -13.19 -4.54 7.77
C PRO A 60 -13.34 -3.23 6.97
N ALA A 61 -14.55 -2.70 6.90
CA ALA A 61 -14.90 -1.41 6.37
C ALA A 61 -14.55 -0.38 7.44
N ASP A 62 -13.59 0.46 7.12
CA ASP A 62 -13.18 1.68 7.80
C ASP A 62 -12.14 1.54 8.92
N GLU A 63 -11.18 0.63 8.79
CA GLU A 63 -9.97 0.73 9.61
C GLU A 63 -9.17 1.97 9.18
N ARG A 64 -9.26 3.04 9.97
CA ARG A 64 -8.45 4.23 9.79
C ARG A 64 -7.13 4.08 10.52
N VAL A 65 -6.05 4.07 9.78
CA VAL A 65 -4.70 3.94 10.31
C VAL A 65 -3.79 5.03 9.78
N VAL A 66 -2.93 5.54 10.63
CA VAL A 66 -1.89 6.48 10.20
C VAL A 66 -0.81 5.70 9.47
N LYS A 67 -0.63 6.03 8.19
CA LYS A 67 0.42 5.47 7.33
C LYS A 67 1.19 6.57 6.63
N THR A 68 2.40 6.23 6.22
CA THR A 68 3.15 7.05 5.27
C THR A 68 2.91 6.50 3.88
N VAL A 69 2.32 7.33 3.03
CA VAL A 69 2.10 7.04 1.62
C VAL A 69 3.26 7.56 0.80
N MET A 70 3.74 6.74 -0.13
CA MET A 70 4.77 7.10 -1.10
C MET A 70 4.27 6.79 -2.51
N PHE A 71 4.26 7.80 -3.34
CA PHE A 71 3.95 7.68 -4.77
C PHE A 71 5.22 7.87 -5.56
N THR A 72 5.47 6.97 -6.51
CA THR A 72 6.52 7.13 -7.52
C THR A 72 5.91 7.09 -8.91
N ASP A 73 6.55 7.76 -9.86
CA ASP A 73 6.08 7.82 -11.24
C ASP A 73 7.28 8.03 -12.18
N ILE A 74 7.32 7.32 -13.32
CA ILE A 74 8.41 7.41 -14.30
C ILE A 74 8.21 8.67 -15.15
N VAL A 75 9.21 9.53 -15.16
CA VAL A 75 9.12 10.76 -15.95
C VAL A 75 9.38 10.46 -17.45
N GLY A 76 8.45 10.90 -18.29
CA GLY A 76 8.52 10.74 -19.74
C GLY A 76 8.27 9.30 -20.21
N SER A 77 7.47 8.51 -19.48
CA SER A 77 7.13 7.13 -19.82
C SER A 77 6.52 6.99 -21.22
N THR A 78 5.56 7.84 -21.58
CA THR A 78 4.91 7.83 -22.89
C THR A 78 5.88 8.12 -24.04
N GLU A 79 6.78 9.08 -23.87
CA GLU A 79 7.80 9.42 -24.87
C GLU A 79 8.82 8.28 -25.04
N LYS A 80 9.22 7.65 -23.94
CA LYS A 80 10.14 6.50 -23.94
C LYS A 80 9.53 5.27 -24.58
N LEU A 81 8.25 4.98 -24.32
CA LEU A 81 7.51 3.92 -24.98
C LEU A 81 7.49 4.15 -26.50
N SER A 82 7.13 5.37 -26.93
CA SER A 82 7.07 5.72 -28.36
C SER A 82 8.44 5.63 -29.06
N ALA A 83 9.51 5.95 -28.35
CA ALA A 83 10.87 5.96 -28.93
C ALA A 83 11.55 4.59 -28.98
N ARG A 84 11.24 3.67 -28.01
CA ARG A 84 11.96 2.40 -27.83
C ARG A 84 11.17 1.17 -28.24
N GLY A 85 9.85 1.28 -28.40
CA GLY A 85 8.93 0.20 -28.70
C GLY A 85 8.58 -0.69 -27.49
N ASP A 86 7.48 -1.40 -27.61
CA ASP A 86 6.81 -2.13 -26.49
C ASP A 86 7.70 -3.16 -25.79
N ALA A 87 8.53 -3.90 -26.54
CA ALA A 87 9.34 -4.97 -25.95
C ALA A 87 10.46 -4.43 -25.05
N GLN A 88 11.16 -3.39 -25.52
CA GLN A 88 12.22 -2.75 -24.74
C GLN A 88 11.67 -2.02 -23.52
N TRP A 89 10.51 -1.39 -23.69
CA TRP A 89 9.83 -0.72 -22.59
C TRP A 89 9.39 -1.70 -21.50
N ARG A 90 8.81 -2.85 -21.87
CA ARG A 90 8.47 -3.91 -20.90
C ARG A 90 9.66 -4.38 -20.09
N ASN A 91 10.77 -4.69 -20.73
CA ASN A 91 12.00 -5.09 -20.02
C ASN A 91 12.50 -4.01 -19.03
N GLN A 92 12.31 -2.72 -19.38
CA GLN A 92 12.66 -1.63 -18.47
C GLN A 92 11.68 -1.54 -17.29
N LEU A 93 10.39 -1.73 -17.52
CA LEU A 93 9.39 -1.78 -16.44
C LEU A 93 9.65 -2.96 -15.51
N ASP A 94 9.95 -4.15 -16.03
CA ASP A 94 10.28 -5.32 -15.22
C ASP A 94 11.50 -5.03 -14.31
N ALA A 95 12.56 -4.44 -14.85
CA ALA A 95 13.75 -4.06 -14.09
C ALA A 95 13.49 -2.92 -13.07
N HIS A 96 12.56 -2.02 -13.39
CA HIS A 96 12.08 -0.99 -12.47
C HIS A 96 11.33 -1.64 -11.29
N ASP A 97 10.38 -2.51 -11.60
CA ASP A 97 9.51 -3.15 -10.61
C ASP A 97 10.31 -4.02 -9.65
N GLU A 98 11.22 -4.85 -10.16
CA GLU A 98 12.13 -5.65 -9.33
C GLU A 98 12.97 -4.79 -8.38
N LEU A 99 13.46 -3.64 -8.84
CA LEU A 99 14.24 -2.74 -8.00
C LEU A 99 13.37 -2.08 -6.94
N VAL A 100 12.20 -1.57 -7.34
CA VAL A 100 11.28 -0.90 -6.42
C VAL A 100 10.83 -1.87 -5.32
N GLU A 101 10.42 -3.08 -5.67
CA GLU A 101 9.98 -4.08 -4.69
C GLU A 101 11.10 -4.50 -3.73
N ARG A 102 12.31 -4.70 -4.24
CA ARG A 102 13.47 -5.04 -3.42
C ARG A 102 13.83 -3.93 -2.43
N VAL A 103 13.88 -2.69 -2.87
CA VAL A 103 14.21 -1.56 -2.01
C VAL A 103 13.06 -1.30 -1.03
N LEU A 104 11.83 -1.28 -1.50
CA LEU A 104 10.64 -1.08 -0.67
C LEU A 104 10.58 -2.10 0.47
N SER A 105 10.79 -3.39 0.18
CA SER A 105 10.84 -4.47 1.18
C SER A 105 11.93 -4.25 2.23
N ARG A 106 13.12 -3.75 1.83
CA ARG A 106 14.22 -3.42 2.77
C ARG A 106 13.81 -2.39 3.82
N TYR A 107 12.95 -1.44 3.46
CA TYR A 107 12.43 -0.43 4.37
C TYR A 107 11.13 -0.83 5.07
N GLY A 108 10.68 -2.08 4.88
CA GLY A 108 9.44 -2.59 5.46
C GLY A 108 8.19 -1.95 4.86
N GLY A 109 8.29 -1.51 3.62
CA GLY A 109 7.16 -0.98 2.86
C GLY A 109 6.39 -2.08 2.14
N THR A 110 5.13 -1.82 1.87
CA THR A 110 4.24 -2.69 1.10
C THR A 110 3.67 -1.96 -0.10
N ARG A 111 3.55 -2.65 -1.23
CA ARG A 111 2.87 -2.13 -2.40
C ARG A 111 1.36 -2.14 -2.16
N ALA A 112 0.72 -0.99 -2.26
CA ALA A 112 -0.72 -0.86 -2.16
C ALA A 112 -1.41 -0.99 -3.53
N SER A 113 -0.81 -0.40 -4.58
CA SER A 113 -1.28 -0.58 -5.95
C SER A 113 -0.17 -0.24 -6.97
N HIS A 114 -0.37 -0.67 -8.19
CA HIS A 114 0.48 -0.39 -9.35
C HIS A 114 -0.36 0.29 -10.43
N THR A 115 0.09 1.42 -10.92
CA THR A 115 -0.62 2.25 -11.91
C THR A 115 0.16 2.34 -13.22
N GLY A 116 0.48 1.19 -13.81
CA GLY A 116 1.21 1.13 -15.08
C GLY A 116 2.71 1.41 -14.92
N ASP A 117 3.11 2.66 -14.82
CA ASP A 117 4.49 3.13 -14.66
C ASP A 117 4.78 3.76 -13.29
N GLY A 118 3.80 3.74 -12.40
CA GLY A 118 3.89 4.30 -11.05
C GLY A 118 3.58 3.30 -9.94
N TYR A 119 4.13 3.54 -8.77
CA TYR A 119 3.85 2.78 -7.55
C TYR A 119 3.17 3.64 -6.51
N PHE A 120 2.15 3.07 -5.90
CA PHE A 120 1.64 3.53 -4.63
C PHE A 120 2.07 2.53 -3.55
N ALA A 121 2.87 3.00 -2.61
CA ALA A 121 3.42 2.21 -1.52
C ALA A 121 3.07 2.80 -0.16
N LEU A 122 3.00 1.93 0.84
CA LEU A 122 2.76 2.26 2.24
C LEU A 122 3.97 1.87 3.08
N LEU A 123 4.33 2.74 4.03
CA LEU A 123 5.40 2.50 4.99
C LEU A 123 4.95 2.92 6.40
N ASP A 124 5.53 2.27 7.42
CA ASP A 124 5.21 2.53 8.82
C ASP A 124 5.99 3.73 9.42
N GLY A 125 6.43 4.64 8.56
CA GLY A 125 7.09 5.85 9.06
C GLY A 125 7.72 6.72 7.98
N PRO A 126 7.67 8.04 8.15
CA PRO A 126 8.10 8.99 7.15
C PRO A 126 9.61 8.95 6.89
N THR A 127 10.43 8.70 7.90
CA THR A 127 11.88 8.56 7.72
C THR A 127 12.24 7.36 6.86
N LYS A 128 11.52 6.23 7.01
CA LYS A 128 11.73 5.04 6.17
C LYS A 128 11.35 5.33 4.73
N ALA A 129 10.21 6.00 4.50
CA ALA A 129 9.78 6.37 3.16
C ALA A 129 10.76 7.33 2.47
N ALA A 130 11.23 8.34 3.18
CA ALA A 130 12.22 9.28 2.65
C ALA A 130 13.56 8.61 2.30
N ARG A 131 14.06 7.71 3.16
CA ARG A 131 15.29 6.95 2.87
C ARG A 131 15.10 5.96 1.71
N CYS A 132 13.96 5.29 1.64
CA CYS A 132 13.59 4.44 0.51
C CYS A 132 13.63 5.24 -0.81
N ALA A 133 13.01 6.42 -0.84
CA ALA A 133 13.02 7.29 -2.01
C ALA A 133 14.44 7.78 -2.38
N LEU A 134 15.25 8.14 -1.38
CA LEU A 134 16.64 8.58 -1.59
C LEU A 134 17.55 7.47 -2.13
N GLU A 135 17.23 6.22 -1.90
CA GLU A 135 17.91 5.07 -2.52
C GLU A 135 17.38 4.79 -3.93
N LEU A 136 16.06 4.79 -4.12
CA LEU A 136 15.40 4.47 -5.40
C LEU A 136 15.75 5.47 -6.50
N VAL A 137 15.67 6.77 -6.21
CA VAL A 137 15.80 7.83 -7.22
C VAL A 137 17.14 7.75 -7.96
N PRO A 138 18.31 7.73 -7.31
CA PRO A 138 19.58 7.64 -8.00
C PRO A 138 19.79 6.28 -8.68
N GLU A 139 19.37 5.17 -8.06
CA GLU A 139 19.54 3.85 -8.67
C GLU A 139 18.75 3.68 -9.97
N LEU A 140 17.51 4.18 -10.01
CA LEU A 140 16.70 4.15 -11.23
C LEU A 140 17.22 5.13 -12.28
N ALA A 141 17.70 6.29 -11.86
CA ALA A 141 18.31 7.27 -12.77
C ALA A 141 19.53 6.70 -13.51
N THR A 142 20.41 5.93 -12.84
CA THR A 142 21.56 5.26 -13.48
C THR A 142 21.14 4.23 -14.53
N ARG A 143 19.92 3.71 -14.44
CA ARG A 143 19.34 2.77 -15.41
C ARG A 143 18.55 3.47 -16.54
N GLY A 144 18.59 4.80 -16.58
CA GLY A 144 17.84 5.61 -17.55
C GLY A 144 16.33 5.66 -17.29
N ILE A 145 15.92 5.38 -16.05
CA ILE A 145 14.54 5.42 -15.59
C ILE A 145 14.39 6.51 -14.52
N PRO A 146 14.40 7.79 -14.88
CA PRO A 146 14.19 8.85 -13.91
C PRO A 146 12.75 8.78 -13.36
N ILE A 147 12.64 8.75 -12.04
CA ILE A 147 11.36 8.81 -11.35
C ILE A 147 11.20 10.13 -10.60
N ARG A 148 9.96 10.45 -10.26
CA ARG A 148 9.59 11.49 -9.30
C ARG A 148 8.88 10.85 -8.12
N VAL A 149 9.00 11.43 -6.93
CA VAL A 149 8.46 10.84 -5.70
C VAL A 149 7.70 11.88 -4.89
N GLY A 150 6.52 11.48 -4.39
CA GLY A 150 5.73 12.24 -3.43
C GLY A 150 5.48 11.45 -2.16
N ILE A 151 5.70 12.07 -1.00
CA ILE A 151 5.56 11.43 0.32
C ILE A 151 4.64 12.26 1.21
N HIS A 152 3.68 11.60 1.83
CA HIS A 152 2.83 12.20 2.85
C HIS A 152 2.56 11.21 3.98
N THR A 153 2.33 11.72 5.19
CA THR A 153 1.90 10.91 6.34
C THR A 153 0.58 11.44 6.84
N GLY A 154 -0.38 10.57 6.98
CA GLY A 154 -1.70 10.91 7.46
C GLY A 154 -2.57 9.67 7.62
N GLU A 155 -3.80 9.91 8.04
CA GLU A 155 -4.78 8.86 8.24
C GLU A 155 -5.28 8.33 6.89
N CYS A 156 -5.13 7.02 6.69
CA CYS A 156 -5.58 6.28 5.51
C CYS A 156 -6.72 5.35 5.92
N GLU A 157 -7.66 5.16 5.04
CA GLU A 157 -8.78 4.25 5.17
C GLU A 157 -8.50 2.98 4.37
N ARG A 158 -8.65 1.83 5.00
CA ARG A 158 -8.48 0.53 4.37
C ARG A 158 -9.85 -0.12 4.12
N ARG A 159 -10.09 -0.55 2.88
CA ARG A 159 -11.26 -1.35 2.48
C ARG A 159 -10.78 -2.61 1.77
N GLY A 160 -10.75 -3.72 2.50
CA GLY A 160 -10.15 -4.96 1.99
C GLY A 160 -8.67 -4.76 1.64
N THR A 161 -8.32 -4.86 0.36
CA THR A 161 -6.97 -4.61 -0.16
C THR A 161 -6.74 -3.17 -0.64
N GLU A 162 -7.80 -2.36 -0.72
CA GLU A 162 -7.73 -1.00 -1.23
C GLU A 162 -7.46 0.01 -0.12
N TRP A 163 -6.65 1.02 -0.46
CA TRP A 163 -6.32 2.13 0.42
C TRP A 163 -6.81 3.45 -0.16
N SER A 164 -7.49 4.22 0.66
CA SER A 164 -8.10 5.49 0.28
C SER A 164 -7.94 6.54 1.37
N GLY A 165 -8.56 7.69 1.16
CA GLY A 165 -8.58 8.80 2.11
C GLY A 165 -7.78 10.01 1.65
N LEU A 166 -7.93 11.11 2.41
CA LEU A 166 -7.33 12.40 2.07
C LEU A 166 -5.80 12.32 2.02
N ALA A 167 -5.19 11.49 2.88
CA ALA A 167 -3.73 11.31 2.91
C ALA A 167 -3.20 10.68 1.61
N VAL A 168 -3.92 9.70 1.05
CA VAL A 168 -3.56 9.06 -0.23
C VAL A 168 -3.61 10.10 -1.36
N HIS A 169 -4.69 10.90 -1.44
CA HIS A 169 -4.81 11.96 -2.44
C HIS A 169 -3.72 13.02 -2.26
N THR A 170 -3.41 13.41 -1.02
CA THR A 170 -2.35 14.39 -0.72
C THR A 170 -0.98 13.90 -1.23
N GLY A 171 -0.61 12.66 -0.91
CA GLY A 171 0.65 12.08 -1.38
C GLY A 171 0.76 12.03 -2.90
N ALA A 172 -0.31 11.62 -3.59
CA ALA A 172 -0.37 11.60 -5.05
C ALA A 172 -0.20 13.01 -5.66
N ARG A 173 -0.84 14.04 -5.08
CA ARG A 173 -0.72 15.43 -5.55
C ARG A 173 0.68 16.00 -5.33
N ILE A 174 1.32 15.70 -4.19
CA ILE A 174 2.71 16.08 -3.93
C ILE A 174 3.64 15.41 -4.97
N GLY A 175 3.44 14.12 -5.26
CA GLY A 175 4.20 13.40 -6.28
C GLY A 175 4.04 14.00 -7.68
N ALA A 176 2.83 14.46 -8.03
CA ALA A 176 2.56 15.09 -9.32
C ALA A 176 3.27 16.45 -9.48
N MET A 177 3.64 17.13 -8.39
CA MET A 177 4.42 18.38 -8.43
C MET A 177 5.91 18.15 -8.66
N ALA A 178 6.41 16.96 -8.33
CA ALA A 178 7.83 16.67 -8.39
C ALA A 178 8.32 16.58 -9.85
N GLY A 179 9.49 17.10 -10.10
CA GLY A 179 10.23 16.90 -11.34
C GLY A 179 11.03 15.60 -11.35
N ALA A 180 11.69 15.31 -12.48
CA ALA A 180 12.55 14.14 -12.60
C ALA A 180 13.69 14.18 -11.57
N GLY A 181 13.82 13.09 -10.80
CA GLY A 181 14.83 12.98 -9.76
C GLY A 181 14.46 13.72 -8.45
N GLU A 182 13.28 14.32 -8.36
CA GLU A 182 12.87 15.04 -7.16
C GLU A 182 12.06 14.14 -6.20
N ILE A 183 12.33 14.34 -4.92
CA ILE A 183 11.58 13.76 -3.82
C ILE A 183 10.92 14.90 -3.07
N LEU A 184 9.59 14.96 -3.12
CA LEU A 184 8.81 15.95 -2.40
C LEU A 184 8.04 15.34 -1.25
N ALA A 185 7.90 16.08 -0.17
CA ALA A 185 7.22 15.62 1.04
C ALA A 185 6.38 16.74 1.66
N SER A 186 5.32 16.36 2.36
CA SER A 186 4.52 17.29 3.15
C SER A 186 5.25 17.73 4.42
N ARG A 187 4.76 18.82 5.03
CA ARG A 187 5.20 19.29 6.35
C ARG A 187 5.11 18.17 7.42
N THR A 188 4.04 17.39 7.42
CA THR A 188 3.87 16.27 8.36
C THR A 188 5.04 15.29 8.30
N VAL A 189 5.51 14.95 7.09
CA VAL A 189 6.68 14.09 6.90
C VAL A 189 7.94 14.72 7.49
N ARG A 190 8.17 15.99 7.21
CA ARG A 190 9.31 16.76 7.75
C ARG A 190 9.29 16.79 9.27
N ASP A 191 8.15 17.11 9.87
CA ASP A 191 8.03 17.27 11.33
C ASP A 191 8.22 15.93 12.06
N LEU A 192 7.61 14.85 11.55
CA LEU A 192 7.77 13.50 12.10
C LEU A 192 9.15 12.87 11.84
N SER A 193 9.92 13.42 10.89
CA SER A 193 11.29 12.97 10.60
C SER A 193 12.35 13.80 11.33
N ALA A 194 11.97 14.64 12.29
CA ALA A 194 12.93 15.43 13.07
C ALA A 194 13.95 14.52 13.77
N GLY A 195 15.22 14.89 13.73
CA GLY A 195 16.32 14.09 14.32
C GLY A 195 16.83 12.93 13.45
N SER A 196 16.23 12.66 12.28
CA SER A 196 16.62 11.54 11.39
C SER A 196 17.92 11.79 10.60
N GLY A 197 18.43 13.03 10.57
CA GLY A 197 19.54 13.45 9.72
C GLY A 197 19.16 13.78 8.27
N LEU A 198 17.87 13.67 7.91
CA LEU A 198 17.38 14.10 6.61
C LEU A 198 17.34 15.62 6.50
N VAL A 199 17.56 16.13 5.30
CA VAL A 199 17.49 17.58 5.01
C VAL A 199 16.19 17.86 4.25
N PHE A 200 15.45 18.85 4.72
CA PHE A 200 14.21 19.30 4.14
C PHE A 200 14.33 20.77 3.74
N GLU A 201 14.24 21.07 2.44
CA GLU A 201 14.24 22.40 1.86
C GLU A 201 12.79 22.83 1.60
N SER A 202 12.32 23.88 2.24
CA SER A 202 10.94 24.36 2.04
C SER A 202 10.75 24.93 0.64
N LEU A 203 9.69 24.51 -0.01
CA LEU A 203 9.20 25.04 -1.28
C LEU A 203 8.01 26.00 -1.08
N GLY A 204 7.61 26.22 0.18
CA GLY A 204 6.49 27.08 0.56
C GLY A 204 5.13 26.37 0.55
N LEU A 205 4.08 27.20 0.62
CA LEU A 205 2.69 26.76 0.65
C LEU A 205 2.16 26.57 -0.77
N HIS A 206 1.52 25.44 -1.00
CA HIS A 206 0.92 25.08 -2.28
C HIS A 206 -0.55 24.72 -2.13
N HIS A 207 -1.37 25.24 -3.05
CA HIS A 207 -2.76 24.81 -3.19
C HIS A 207 -2.81 23.59 -4.13
N LEU A 208 -3.09 22.42 -3.58
CA LEU A 208 -3.15 21.18 -4.35
C LEU A 208 -4.59 20.93 -4.82
N LYS A 209 -4.76 20.61 -6.11
CA LYS A 209 -6.09 20.41 -6.70
C LYS A 209 -6.90 19.35 -5.95
N GLY A 210 -8.09 19.75 -5.49
CA GLY A 210 -9.02 18.86 -4.77
C GLY A 210 -8.76 18.74 -3.27
N LEU A 211 -7.81 19.48 -2.72
CA LEU A 211 -7.61 19.60 -1.28
C LEU A 211 -8.17 20.92 -0.76
N PRO A 212 -8.83 20.92 0.41
CA PRO A 212 -9.48 22.14 0.95
C PRO A 212 -8.46 23.18 1.43
N GLU A 213 -7.29 22.75 1.88
CA GLU A 213 -6.28 23.60 2.51
C GLU A 213 -4.99 23.63 1.70
N THR A 214 -4.21 24.69 1.91
CA THR A 214 -2.83 24.77 1.41
C THR A 214 -1.91 23.88 2.23
N ILE A 215 -0.96 23.25 1.56
CA ILE A 215 0.01 22.35 2.19
C ILE A 215 1.40 22.88 1.95
N GLU A 216 2.20 22.95 3.02
CA GLU A 216 3.61 23.27 2.90
C GLU A 216 4.37 22.03 2.39
N VAL A 217 5.10 22.21 1.30
CA VAL A 217 5.83 21.14 0.58
C VAL A 217 7.32 21.36 0.75
N TYR A 218 8.05 20.28 0.91
CA TYR A 218 9.49 20.26 1.10
C TYR A 218 10.16 19.34 0.08
N ARG A 219 11.31 19.75 -0.42
CA ARG A 219 12.23 18.87 -1.15
C ARG A 219 13.08 18.11 -0.14
N VAL A 220 13.13 16.78 -0.29
CA VAL A 220 13.93 15.89 0.56
C VAL A 220 15.29 15.65 -0.07
N ARG A 221 16.35 15.77 0.74
CA ARG A 221 17.73 15.47 0.34
C ARG A 221 18.40 14.58 1.39
N GLY A 222 19.31 13.71 0.92
CA GLY A 222 20.27 13.05 1.78
C GLY A 222 21.33 14.07 2.28
N ARG A 223 21.96 13.74 3.38
CA ARG A 223 23.14 14.45 3.87
C ARG A 223 24.34 14.18 3.00
#